data_449d2be9d6a42ee7f446f8fd9b269553
#
_entry.id   449d2be9d6a42ee7f446f8fd9b269553
#
_cell.length_a   1.000
_cell.length_b   1.000
_cell.length_c   1.000
_cell.angle_alpha   90.00
_cell.angle_beta   90.00
_cell.angle_gamma   90.00
#
_symmetry.space_group_name_H-M   'P 1'
#
loop_
_entity.id
_entity.type
_entity.pdbx_description
1 polymer ?
#
loop_
_entity_poly.entity_id
_entity_poly.type
_entity_poly.pdbx_seq_one_letter_code
_entity_poly.pdbx_strand_id
1 'polypeptide(L)'
;MEQTLLGKVIVVDTIEKFERLKEGVRKTPFLYLQLYSDINKHPLENRVSCYYILSPTGNEYIVPVNHIENVINCDDELETDQKVAVYDLKSIEHNAVIVATNKYDLNWNRYISINQPIDDTEYLTNAHNFYYRTHYDKENVNDIIPLVKHLEYFKALGKELLNYLDTDDDQTILTTLKEIEKNGLQTTEKLVYSEYNPFTSTGRPSNRFGGINFAALNKKDGSRKQFVSRFKNGVLVEMDFDAYHLRLIADKISYSFPKGSVHEHM
;
A
#
# COMPACT_ATOMS: atom_id res chain seq x y z
N MET A 1 -32.82 19.60 -2.81
CA MET A 1 -31.65 20.47 -2.52
C MET A 1 -30.86 19.76 -1.43
N GLU A 2 -29.89 18.95 -1.83
CA GLU A 2 -28.91 18.37 -0.88
C GLU A 2 -28.02 19.51 -0.41
N GLN A 3 -28.13 19.88 0.86
CA GLN A 3 -27.10 20.68 1.50
C GLN A 3 -25.83 19.84 1.56
N THR A 4 -24.93 20.09 0.62
CA THR A 4 -23.55 19.59 0.70
C THR A 4 -22.95 20.20 1.99
N LEU A 5 -22.91 19.42 3.04
CA LEU A 5 -22.14 19.75 4.24
C LEU A 5 -20.68 19.90 3.79
N LEU A 6 -20.23 21.15 3.61
CA LEU A 6 -18.84 21.48 3.37
C LEU A 6 -18.08 21.06 4.64
N GLY A 7 -17.41 19.92 4.56
CA GLY A 7 -16.54 19.45 5.64
C GLY A 7 -15.43 20.47 5.92
N LYS A 8 -14.97 20.49 7.16
CA LYS A 8 -13.86 21.35 7.58
C LYS A 8 -12.54 20.66 7.33
N VAL A 9 -11.56 21.43 6.86
CA VAL A 9 -10.16 21.02 6.83
C VAL A 9 -9.52 21.39 8.17
N ILE A 10 -8.91 20.40 8.82
CA ILE A 10 -8.32 20.52 10.16
C ILE A 10 -6.89 20.02 10.09
N VAL A 11 -5.91 20.90 10.35
CA VAL A 11 -4.52 20.48 10.56
C VAL A 11 -4.37 20.08 12.03
N VAL A 12 -3.93 18.85 12.24
CA VAL A 12 -3.72 18.25 13.57
C VAL A 12 -2.27 18.48 13.97
N ASP A 13 -2.01 19.60 14.59
CA ASP A 13 -0.69 20.12 14.94
C ASP A 13 -0.44 20.17 16.45
N THR A 14 -1.43 19.81 17.26
CA THR A 14 -1.33 19.79 18.73
C THR A 14 -1.81 18.47 19.30
N ILE A 15 -1.31 18.10 20.47
CA ILE A 15 -1.75 16.90 21.21
C ILE A 15 -3.27 16.94 21.46
N GLU A 16 -3.83 18.09 21.79
CA GLU A 16 -5.27 18.21 22.04
C GLU A 16 -6.09 17.88 20.79
N LYS A 17 -5.69 18.36 19.61
CA LYS A 17 -6.34 18.01 18.33
C LYS A 17 -6.17 16.55 18.00
N PHE A 18 -5.01 15.97 18.31
CA PHE A 18 -4.72 14.57 18.08
C PHE A 18 -5.59 13.65 18.97
N GLU A 19 -5.73 13.96 20.24
CA GLU A 19 -6.62 13.20 21.14
C GLU A 19 -8.09 13.28 20.68
N ARG A 20 -8.54 14.44 20.22
CA ARG A 20 -9.88 14.56 19.61
C ARG A 20 -10.03 13.71 18.34
N LEU A 21 -8.99 13.66 17.50
CA LEU A 21 -8.98 12.80 16.32
C LEU A 21 -9.06 11.33 16.72
N LYS A 22 -8.28 10.87 17.72
CA LYS A 22 -8.35 9.49 18.25
C LYS A 22 -9.75 9.12 18.71
N GLU A 23 -10.43 10.02 19.42
CA GLU A 23 -11.81 9.79 19.83
C GLU A 23 -12.77 9.68 18.65
N GLY A 24 -12.54 10.46 17.58
CA GLY A 24 -13.35 10.44 16.36
C GLY A 24 -13.20 9.13 15.59
N VAL A 25 -11.98 8.68 15.35
CA VAL A 25 -11.67 7.46 14.58
C VAL A 25 -12.11 6.18 15.28
N ARG A 26 -12.28 6.21 16.60
CA ARG A 26 -12.85 5.09 17.37
C ARG A 26 -14.36 4.92 17.22
N LYS A 27 -15.04 5.91 16.65
CA LYS A 27 -16.53 5.94 16.63
C LYS A 27 -17.11 5.72 15.23
N THR A 28 -16.34 5.98 14.19
CA THR A 28 -16.86 5.97 12.81
C THR A 28 -15.83 5.41 11.83
N PRO A 29 -16.26 4.72 10.78
CA PRO A 29 -15.40 4.37 9.66
C PRO A 29 -14.79 5.62 9.01
N PHE A 30 -13.63 5.49 8.38
CA PHE A 30 -12.97 6.61 7.71
C PHE A 30 -12.05 6.14 6.58
N LEU A 31 -11.67 7.07 5.70
CA LEU A 31 -10.60 6.90 4.74
C LEU A 31 -9.26 7.33 5.35
N TYR A 32 -8.23 6.56 5.10
CA TYR A 32 -6.85 6.83 5.52
C TYR A 32 -5.89 6.74 4.34
N LEU A 33 -5.03 7.75 4.19
CA LEU A 33 -3.97 7.82 3.19
C LEU A 33 -2.67 8.26 3.86
N GLN A 34 -1.55 7.59 3.58
CA GLN A 34 -0.21 7.98 4.03
C GLN A 34 0.59 8.66 2.91
N LEU A 35 1.32 9.72 3.28
CA LEU A 35 2.35 10.33 2.46
C LEU A 35 3.72 10.06 3.10
N TYR A 36 4.69 9.74 2.25
CA TYR A 36 6.02 9.32 2.69
C TYR A 36 7.07 10.38 2.41
N SER A 37 8.22 10.26 3.05
CA SER A 37 9.35 11.17 2.86
C SER A 37 9.94 11.12 1.45
N ASP A 38 9.88 9.96 0.79
CA ASP A 38 10.34 9.79 -0.59
C ASP A 38 9.56 8.67 -1.29
N ILE A 39 8.77 9.03 -2.30
CA ILE A 39 7.96 8.08 -3.05
C ILE A 39 8.78 7.02 -3.82
N ASN A 40 10.07 7.29 -4.06
CA ASN A 40 10.95 6.40 -4.80
C ASN A 40 11.74 5.43 -3.92
N LYS A 41 11.59 5.51 -2.60
CA LYS A 41 12.24 4.58 -1.67
C LYS A 41 11.39 3.36 -1.42
N HIS A 42 12.09 2.24 -1.17
CA HIS A 42 11.42 1.04 -0.67
C HIS A 42 10.66 1.35 0.63
N PRO A 43 9.45 0.79 0.86
CA PRO A 43 8.67 1.08 2.07
C PRO A 43 9.44 0.86 3.38
N LEU A 44 10.33 -0.13 3.46
CA LEU A 44 11.17 -0.39 4.65
C LEU A 44 12.18 0.73 4.95
N GLU A 45 12.57 1.51 3.94
CA GLU A 45 13.54 2.61 4.07
C GLU A 45 12.84 3.98 4.16
N ASN A 46 11.54 3.97 3.99
CA ASN A 46 10.72 5.17 3.95
C ASN A 46 10.16 5.52 5.34
N ARG A 47 9.70 6.74 5.49
CA ARG A 47 9.04 7.22 6.72
C ARG A 47 7.76 7.93 6.35
N VAL A 48 6.75 7.77 7.19
CA VAL A 48 5.52 8.56 7.10
C VAL A 48 5.85 10.00 7.45
N SER A 49 5.51 10.93 6.58
CA SER A 49 5.71 12.37 6.80
C SER A 49 4.40 13.10 7.06
N CYS A 50 3.30 12.57 6.54
CA CYS A 50 1.98 13.09 6.75
C CYS A 50 0.95 11.99 6.50
N TYR A 51 -0.18 12.03 7.19
CA TYR A 51 -1.32 11.25 6.78
C TYR A 51 -2.60 12.09 6.74
N TYR A 52 -3.52 11.64 5.93
CA TYR A 52 -4.80 12.28 5.68
C TYR A 52 -5.93 11.35 6.09
N ILE A 53 -6.92 11.91 6.75
CA ILE A 53 -8.13 11.20 7.15
C ILE A 53 -9.35 11.96 6.63
N LEU A 54 -10.24 11.23 5.94
CA LEU A 54 -11.55 11.73 5.55
C LEU A 54 -12.62 11.00 6.36
N SER A 55 -13.39 11.75 7.14
CA SER A 55 -14.54 11.21 7.87
C SER A 55 -15.78 11.09 6.98
N PRO A 56 -16.77 10.25 7.35
CA PRO A 56 -18.04 10.14 6.62
C PRO A 56 -18.82 11.46 6.59
N THR A 57 -18.59 12.34 7.56
CA THR A 57 -19.19 13.67 7.62
C THR A 57 -18.54 14.68 6.69
N GLY A 58 -17.48 14.28 5.97
CA GLY A 58 -16.74 15.13 5.05
C GLY A 58 -15.67 16.00 5.72
N ASN A 59 -15.41 15.86 7.02
CA ASN A 59 -14.27 16.51 7.64
C ASN A 59 -12.97 15.87 7.19
N GLU A 60 -12.01 16.71 6.86
CA GLU A 60 -10.69 16.35 6.36
C GLU A 60 -9.64 16.69 7.42
N TYR A 61 -8.87 15.71 7.83
CA TYR A 61 -7.79 15.89 8.80
C TYR A 61 -6.46 15.66 8.10
N ILE A 62 -5.54 16.60 8.24
CA ILE A 62 -4.15 16.50 7.81
C ILE A 62 -3.30 16.40 9.06
N VAL A 63 -2.54 15.33 9.20
CA VAL A 63 -1.68 15.08 10.35
C VAL A 63 -0.23 15.06 9.88
N PRO A 64 0.50 16.18 9.95
CA PRO A 64 1.93 16.21 9.70
C PRO A 64 2.66 15.48 10.84
N VAL A 65 3.58 14.61 10.49
CA VAL A 65 4.33 13.77 11.44
C VAL A 65 5.78 14.23 11.46
N ASN A 66 6.34 14.42 12.65
CA ASN A 66 7.70 14.96 12.84
C ASN A 66 7.95 16.30 12.15
N HIS A 67 6.94 17.12 12.00
CA HIS A 67 7.08 18.47 11.49
C HIS A 67 7.70 19.38 12.56
N ILE A 68 8.51 20.37 12.15
CA ILE A 68 9.23 21.23 13.10
C ILE A 68 8.34 21.99 14.10
N GLU A 69 7.10 22.30 13.71
CA GLU A 69 6.11 22.95 14.58
C GLU A 69 5.14 21.96 15.23
N ASN A 70 5.17 20.69 14.82
CA ASN A 70 4.18 19.70 15.24
C ASN A 70 4.76 18.78 16.32
N VAL A 71 3.93 18.50 17.31
CA VAL A 71 4.27 17.58 18.42
C VAL A 71 3.92 16.13 18.14
N ILE A 72 3.28 15.83 17.01
CA ILE A 72 2.90 14.47 16.61
C ILE A 72 4.12 13.77 15.99
N ASN A 73 4.46 12.61 16.52
CA ASN A 73 5.59 11.80 16.08
C ASN A 73 5.13 10.54 15.34
N CYS A 74 6.03 9.89 14.64
CA CYS A 74 5.74 8.62 13.95
C CYS A 74 5.42 7.47 14.91
N ASP A 75 5.76 7.60 16.19
CA ASP A 75 5.46 6.62 17.23
C ASP A 75 4.07 6.85 17.86
N ASP A 76 3.39 7.95 17.51
CA ASP A 76 2.04 8.24 17.97
C ASP A 76 1.02 7.47 17.10
N GLU A 77 0.49 6.38 17.62
CA GLU A 77 -0.42 5.49 16.90
C GLU A 77 -1.89 5.94 16.99
N LEU A 78 -2.60 5.71 15.88
CA LEU A 78 -4.05 5.77 15.81
C LEU A 78 -4.64 4.36 15.96
N GLU A 79 -5.34 4.10 17.03
CA GLU A 79 -6.00 2.82 17.30
C GLU A 79 -7.50 2.90 17.05
N THR A 80 -8.04 1.91 16.33
CA THR A 80 -9.47 1.80 16.07
C THR A 80 -9.92 0.38 15.78
N ASP A 81 -11.13 0.04 16.23
CA ASP A 81 -11.86 -1.19 15.83
C ASP A 81 -12.84 -0.93 14.67
N GLN A 82 -12.90 0.33 14.20
CA GLN A 82 -13.76 0.69 13.08
C GLN A 82 -13.18 0.21 11.75
N LYS A 83 -14.05 0.15 10.74
CA LYS A 83 -13.62 -0.11 9.36
C LYS A 83 -12.81 1.08 8.82
N VAL A 84 -11.64 0.79 8.27
CA VAL A 84 -10.75 1.79 7.69
C VAL A 84 -10.55 1.49 6.21
N ALA A 85 -11.01 2.39 5.36
CA ALA A 85 -10.66 2.36 3.96
C ALA A 85 -9.25 2.95 3.80
N VAL A 86 -8.32 2.18 3.26
CA VAL A 86 -6.93 2.60 3.08
C VAL A 86 -6.56 2.63 1.60
N TYR A 87 -5.62 3.48 1.25
CA TYR A 87 -5.02 3.47 -0.07
C TYR A 87 -3.61 2.88 0.03
N ASP A 88 -3.36 1.78 -0.70
CA ASP A 88 -2.12 1.00 -0.67
C ASP A 88 -1.85 0.36 0.72
N LEU A 89 -2.71 -0.57 1.10
CA LEU A 89 -2.61 -1.33 2.36
C LEU A 89 -1.22 -1.95 2.55
N LYS A 90 -0.64 -2.49 1.49
CA LYS A 90 0.66 -3.15 1.54
C LYS A 90 1.76 -2.19 2.01
N SER A 91 1.82 -0.98 1.46
CA SER A 91 2.78 0.05 1.90
C SER A 91 2.50 0.55 3.31
N ILE A 92 1.23 0.69 3.69
CA ILE A 92 0.81 1.07 5.05
C ILE A 92 1.29 0.03 6.07
N GLU A 93 1.14 -1.25 5.78
CA GLU A 93 1.55 -2.34 6.68
C GLU A 93 3.07 -2.41 6.90
N HIS A 94 3.88 -1.81 6.03
CA HIS A 94 5.32 -1.68 6.26
C HIS A 94 5.69 -0.60 7.28
N ASN A 95 4.88 0.45 7.38
CA ASN A 95 5.15 1.65 8.18
C ASN A 95 3.87 2.12 8.90
N ALA A 96 3.19 1.21 9.60
CA ALA A 96 1.90 1.51 10.20
C ALA A 96 2.01 2.55 11.33
N VAL A 97 1.33 3.68 11.16
CA VAL A 97 0.95 4.59 12.24
C VAL A 97 -0.53 4.42 12.61
N ILE A 98 -1.22 3.50 11.92
CA ILE A 98 -2.61 3.13 12.23
C ILE A 98 -2.70 1.66 12.62
N VAL A 99 -3.21 1.41 13.81
CA VAL A 99 -3.52 0.08 14.34
C VAL A 99 -5.01 -0.16 14.21
N ALA A 100 -5.39 -0.95 13.22
CA ALA A 100 -6.78 -1.31 12.96
C ALA A 100 -6.87 -2.76 12.48
N THR A 101 -7.87 -3.49 12.98
CA THR A 101 -8.13 -4.88 12.58
C THR A 101 -8.84 -4.96 11.23
N ASN A 102 -9.66 -3.97 10.91
CA ASN A 102 -10.54 -3.96 9.74
C ASN A 102 -10.07 -2.92 8.71
N LYS A 103 -8.96 -3.19 8.00
CA LYS A 103 -8.44 -2.34 6.92
C LYS A 103 -8.83 -2.91 5.56
N TYR A 104 -9.34 -2.06 4.68
CA TYR A 104 -9.77 -2.40 3.32
C TYR A 104 -9.02 -1.56 2.30
N ASP A 105 -8.29 -2.21 1.39
CA ASP A 105 -7.56 -1.52 0.33
C ASP A 105 -8.50 -1.11 -0.80
N LEU A 106 -8.59 0.19 -1.03
CA LEU A 106 -9.44 0.77 -2.07
C LEU A 106 -9.01 0.37 -3.49
N ASN A 107 -7.72 0.28 -3.72
CA ASN A 107 -7.19 -0.10 -5.02
C ASN A 107 -7.42 -1.58 -5.30
N TRP A 108 -7.29 -2.42 -4.28
CA TRP A 108 -7.58 -3.84 -4.41
C TRP A 108 -9.04 -4.08 -4.77
N ASN A 109 -9.96 -3.43 -4.07
CA ASN A 109 -11.39 -3.54 -4.35
C ASN A 109 -11.75 -3.06 -5.76
N ARG A 110 -11.17 -1.92 -6.20
CA ARG A 110 -11.33 -1.44 -7.58
C ARG A 110 -10.77 -2.45 -8.59
N TYR A 111 -9.56 -2.91 -8.37
CA TYR A 111 -8.89 -3.86 -9.25
C TYR A 111 -9.69 -5.14 -9.45
N ILE A 112 -10.21 -5.74 -8.37
CA ILE A 112 -11.05 -6.93 -8.46
C ILE A 112 -12.36 -6.62 -9.20
N SER A 113 -13.00 -5.48 -8.91
CA SER A 113 -14.29 -5.10 -9.48
C SER A 113 -14.23 -4.85 -10.98
N ILE A 114 -13.20 -4.15 -11.47
CA ILE A 114 -13.07 -3.77 -12.88
C ILE A 114 -12.19 -4.70 -13.69
N ASN A 115 -11.40 -5.56 -13.03
CA ASN A 115 -10.41 -6.45 -13.65
C ASN A 115 -9.48 -5.73 -14.64
N GLN A 116 -9.04 -4.53 -14.27
CA GLN A 116 -8.19 -3.67 -15.09
C GLN A 116 -6.99 -3.19 -14.25
N PRO A 117 -5.81 -2.99 -14.85
CA PRO A 117 -4.69 -2.38 -14.17
C PRO A 117 -5.07 -1.00 -13.62
N ILE A 118 -4.58 -0.69 -12.43
CA ILE A 118 -4.76 0.60 -11.79
C ILE A 118 -3.39 1.27 -11.68
N ASP A 119 -3.30 2.49 -12.17
CA ASP A 119 -2.11 3.33 -12.03
C ASP A 119 -2.52 4.74 -11.60
N ASP A 120 -2.48 4.97 -10.31
CA ASP A 120 -2.79 6.26 -9.68
C ASP A 120 -1.51 7.00 -9.26
N THR A 121 -0.36 6.58 -9.77
CA THR A 121 0.97 7.08 -9.36
C THR A 121 1.10 8.60 -9.55
N GLU A 122 0.50 9.16 -10.60
CA GLU A 122 0.55 10.60 -10.85
C GLU A 122 -0.13 11.39 -9.73
N TYR A 123 -1.31 10.98 -9.30
CA TYR A 123 -2.05 11.66 -8.21
C TYR A 123 -1.29 11.60 -6.90
N LEU A 124 -0.74 10.43 -6.57
CA LEU A 124 0.05 10.25 -5.35
C LEU A 124 1.34 11.08 -5.40
N THR A 125 2.03 11.09 -6.55
CA THR A 125 3.24 11.87 -6.76
C THR A 125 2.96 13.36 -6.64
N ASN A 126 1.86 13.86 -7.16
CA ASN A 126 1.47 15.26 -7.07
C ASN A 126 1.20 15.67 -5.61
N ALA A 127 0.46 14.88 -4.86
CA ALA A 127 0.20 15.11 -3.44
C ALA A 127 1.50 15.09 -2.62
N HIS A 128 2.34 14.09 -2.84
CA HIS A 128 3.63 13.92 -2.18
C HIS A 128 4.57 15.09 -2.48
N ASN A 129 4.72 15.50 -3.75
CA ASN A 129 5.58 16.59 -4.15
C ASN A 129 5.12 17.92 -3.57
N PHE A 130 3.80 18.15 -3.52
CA PHE A 130 3.26 19.34 -2.88
C PHE A 130 3.64 19.39 -1.41
N TYR A 131 3.39 18.30 -0.66
CA TYR A 131 3.67 18.26 0.75
C TYR A 131 5.17 18.38 1.05
N TYR A 132 5.97 17.46 0.51
CA TYR A 132 7.37 17.32 0.88
C TYR A 132 8.23 18.48 0.35
N ARG A 133 8.12 18.82 -0.92
CA ARG A 133 8.97 19.89 -1.52
C ARG A 133 8.56 21.29 -1.15
N THR A 134 7.30 21.51 -0.80
CA THR A 134 6.75 22.85 -0.61
C THR A 134 6.60 23.20 0.86
N HIS A 135 6.30 22.23 1.73
CA HIS A 135 5.83 22.53 3.09
C HIS A 135 6.56 21.78 4.21
N TYR A 136 7.18 20.63 3.94
CA TYR A 136 7.79 19.82 5.02
C TYR A 136 8.83 20.57 5.84
N ASP A 137 9.66 21.40 5.18
CA ASP A 137 10.70 22.19 5.82
C ASP A 137 10.22 23.64 6.17
N LYS A 138 8.94 23.94 6.03
CA LYS A 138 8.36 25.23 6.37
C LYS A 138 8.02 25.32 7.84
N GLU A 139 8.21 26.52 8.42
CA GLU A 139 7.88 26.78 9.82
C GLU A 139 6.37 26.75 10.05
N ASN A 140 5.55 27.25 9.10
CA ASN A 140 4.11 27.36 9.29
C ASN A 140 3.37 26.09 8.84
N VAL A 141 2.94 25.28 9.78
CA VAL A 141 2.19 24.03 9.52
C VAL A 141 0.84 24.27 8.81
N ASN A 142 0.23 25.43 8.95
CA ASN A 142 -1.03 25.76 8.28
C ASN A 142 -0.87 25.93 6.75
N ASP A 143 0.34 26.15 6.24
CA ASP A 143 0.63 26.18 4.80
C ASP A 143 0.42 24.82 4.13
N ILE A 144 0.17 23.77 4.92
CA ILE A 144 -0.16 22.43 4.44
C ILE A 144 -1.64 22.31 4.01
N ILE A 145 -2.53 23.21 4.46
CA ILE A 145 -3.98 23.15 4.15
C ILE A 145 -4.25 23.00 2.64
N PRO A 146 -3.55 23.67 1.73
CA PRO A 146 -3.75 23.51 0.29
C PRO A 146 -3.49 22.08 -0.24
N LEU A 147 -2.85 21.20 0.55
CA LEU A 147 -2.67 19.79 0.19
C LEU A 147 -3.98 19.11 -0.20
N VAL A 148 -5.11 19.48 0.41
CA VAL A 148 -6.42 18.89 0.11
C VAL A 148 -6.80 18.99 -1.37
N LYS A 149 -6.32 20.00 -2.09
CA LYS A 149 -6.54 20.13 -3.54
C LYS A 149 -5.85 19.01 -4.33
N HIS A 150 -4.73 18.52 -3.84
CA HIS A 150 -4.00 17.40 -4.42
C HIS A 150 -4.54 16.05 -3.99
N LEU A 151 -5.46 16.04 -3.01
CA LEU A 151 -6.12 14.83 -2.48
C LEU A 151 -7.56 14.64 -2.99
N GLU A 152 -8.06 15.54 -3.84
CA GLU A 152 -9.45 15.47 -4.35
C GLU A 152 -9.76 14.15 -5.06
N TYR A 153 -8.79 13.58 -5.77
CA TYR A 153 -8.92 12.26 -6.39
C TYR A 153 -9.19 11.16 -5.35
N PHE A 154 -8.38 11.10 -4.30
CA PHE A 154 -8.51 10.11 -3.22
C PHE A 154 -9.78 10.33 -2.39
N LYS A 155 -10.17 11.58 -2.23
CA LYS A 155 -11.42 11.96 -1.56
C LYS A 155 -12.65 11.48 -2.34
N ALA A 156 -12.66 11.65 -3.65
CA ALA A 156 -13.73 11.15 -4.51
C ALA A 156 -13.80 9.61 -4.45
N LEU A 157 -12.65 8.95 -4.60
CA LEU A 157 -12.52 7.50 -4.49
C LEU A 157 -12.99 6.99 -3.13
N GLY A 158 -12.57 7.65 -2.04
CA GLY A 158 -12.95 7.28 -0.68
C GLY A 158 -14.45 7.42 -0.42
N LYS A 159 -15.10 8.47 -0.93
CA LYS A 159 -16.55 8.65 -0.81
C LYS A 159 -17.32 7.55 -1.52
N GLU A 160 -16.88 7.16 -2.70
CA GLU A 160 -17.50 6.07 -3.44
C GLU A 160 -17.39 4.75 -2.67
N LEU A 161 -16.22 4.45 -2.14
CA LEU A 161 -15.89 3.17 -1.54
C LEU A 161 -16.25 3.04 -0.06
N LEU A 162 -16.48 4.13 0.66
CA LEU A 162 -17.11 4.07 1.99
C LEU A 162 -18.51 3.42 1.92
N ASN A 163 -19.12 3.39 0.73
CA ASN A 163 -20.37 2.67 0.48
C ASN A 163 -20.16 1.16 0.24
N TYR A 164 -18.93 0.71 -0.05
CA TYR A 164 -18.58 -0.68 -0.36
C TYR A 164 -17.80 -1.40 0.74
N LEU A 165 -17.69 -0.82 1.93
CA LEU A 165 -16.95 -1.42 3.06
C LEU A 165 -17.55 -2.74 3.58
N ASP A 166 -18.64 -3.22 3.00
CA ASP A 166 -19.26 -4.50 3.35
C ASP A 166 -18.83 -5.67 2.44
N THR A 167 -17.99 -5.41 1.44
CA THR A 167 -17.43 -6.49 0.61
C THR A 167 -16.31 -7.18 1.38
N ASP A 168 -16.47 -8.49 1.58
CA ASP A 168 -15.46 -9.35 2.21
C ASP A 168 -14.43 -9.79 1.16
N ASP A 169 -13.70 -8.82 0.59
CA ASP A 169 -12.71 -9.09 -0.43
C ASP A 169 -11.46 -9.70 0.20
N ASP A 170 -11.05 -10.84 -0.32
CA ASP A 170 -9.82 -11.51 0.10
C ASP A 170 -8.57 -10.68 -0.28
N GLN A 171 -7.93 -10.10 0.72
CA GLN A 171 -6.73 -9.29 0.61
C GLN A 171 -5.44 -10.06 0.93
N THR A 172 -5.52 -11.39 1.04
CA THR A 172 -4.38 -12.26 1.42
C THR A 172 -3.17 -12.05 0.53
N ILE A 173 -3.37 -11.75 -0.76
CA ILE A 173 -2.26 -11.47 -1.69
C ILE A 173 -1.45 -10.23 -1.26
N LEU A 174 -2.09 -9.17 -0.79
CA LEU A 174 -1.41 -7.94 -0.36
C LEU A 174 -0.55 -8.22 0.89
N THR A 175 -1.11 -8.96 1.85
CA THR A 175 -0.38 -9.37 3.06
C THR A 175 0.80 -10.27 2.72
N THR A 176 0.60 -11.23 1.80
CA THR A 176 1.67 -12.14 1.35
C THR A 176 2.78 -11.36 0.66
N LEU A 177 2.46 -10.44 -0.25
CA LEU A 177 3.45 -9.62 -0.93
C LEU A 177 4.21 -8.73 0.06
N LYS A 178 3.53 -8.12 1.03
CA LYS A 178 4.18 -7.35 2.10
C LYS A 178 5.20 -8.21 2.87
N GLU A 179 4.86 -9.44 3.23
CA GLU A 179 5.80 -10.33 3.92
C GLU A 179 7.01 -10.71 3.05
N ILE A 180 6.81 -10.95 1.74
CA ILE A 180 7.90 -11.20 0.79
C ILE A 180 8.83 -9.98 0.73
N GLU A 181 8.27 -8.79 0.58
CA GLU A 181 9.01 -7.53 0.52
C GLU A 181 9.81 -7.26 1.81
N LYS A 182 9.17 -7.47 2.97
CA LYS A 182 9.78 -7.29 4.28
C LYS A 182 10.94 -8.25 4.51
N ASN A 183 10.80 -9.49 4.08
CA ASN A 183 11.80 -10.51 4.28
C ASN A 183 13.01 -10.34 3.36
N GLY A 184 12.82 -9.89 2.12
CA GLY A 184 13.88 -9.80 1.13
C GLY A 184 14.59 -11.14 0.87
N LEU A 185 15.66 -11.11 0.09
CA LEU A 185 16.52 -12.26 -0.18
C LEU A 185 17.96 -11.96 0.20
N GLN A 186 18.64 -12.94 0.82
CA GLN A 186 20.03 -12.84 1.18
C GLN A 186 20.92 -13.13 -0.02
N THR A 187 21.85 -12.22 -0.32
CA THR A 187 22.96 -12.47 -1.22
C THR A 187 24.22 -12.79 -0.41
N THR A 188 25.29 -13.15 -1.11
CA THR A 188 26.62 -13.35 -0.46
C THR A 188 27.13 -12.12 0.25
N GLU A 189 26.64 -10.92 -0.10
CA GLU A 189 27.08 -9.64 0.44
C GLU A 189 26.08 -9.02 1.42
N LYS A 190 24.80 -8.98 1.03
CA LYS A 190 23.78 -8.26 1.79
C LYS A 190 22.37 -8.80 1.53
N LEU A 191 21.45 -8.36 2.37
CA LEU A 191 20.03 -8.55 2.14
C LEU A 191 19.55 -7.58 1.05
N VAL A 192 18.76 -8.06 0.11
CA VAL A 192 18.21 -7.28 -1.00
C VAL A 192 16.70 -7.41 -1.04
N TYR A 193 16.04 -6.35 -1.46
CA TYR A 193 14.59 -6.21 -1.42
C TYR A 193 14.02 -5.93 -2.80
N SER A 194 12.77 -6.28 -2.98
CA SER A 194 11.94 -5.91 -4.12
C SER A 194 10.61 -5.39 -3.61
N GLU A 195 9.97 -4.54 -4.38
CA GLU A 195 8.60 -4.11 -4.14
C GLU A 195 7.74 -4.56 -5.32
N TYR A 196 6.54 -5.07 -5.03
CA TYR A 196 5.66 -5.63 -6.04
C TYR A 196 4.42 -4.76 -6.27
N ASN A 197 4.06 -4.61 -7.54
CA ASN A 197 2.76 -4.10 -7.96
C ASN A 197 1.81 -5.27 -8.20
N PRO A 198 0.74 -5.45 -7.41
CA PRO A 198 -0.25 -6.51 -7.63
C PRO A 198 -1.27 -6.17 -8.72
N PHE A 199 -1.38 -4.90 -9.13
CA PHE A 199 -2.44 -4.37 -10.01
C PHE A 199 -2.08 -4.51 -11.48
N THR A 200 -1.86 -5.72 -11.95
CA THR A 200 -1.45 -6.00 -13.33
C THR A 200 -2.57 -6.65 -14.14
N SER A 201 -2.55 -6.51 -15.46
CA SER A 201 -3.57 -7.08 -16.36
C SER A 201 -3.69 -8.61 -16.28
N THR A 202 -2.65 -9.29 -15.83
CA THR A 202 -2.60 -10.76 -15.76
C THR A 202 -2.75 -11.31 -14.34
N GLY A 203 -2.84 -10.44 -13.32
CA GLY A 203 -2.80 -10.83 -11.93
C GLY A 203 -1.42 -11.31 -11.43
N ARG A 204 -0.38 -11.32 -12.27
CA ARG A 204 1.00 -11.65 -11.85
C ARG A 204 1.66 -10.39 -11.29
N PRO A 205 2.06 -10.37 -10.01
CA PRO A 205 2.75 -9.21 -9.45
C PRO A 205 4.01 -8.87 -10.26
N SER A 206 4.21 -7.59 -10.53
CA SER A 206 5.38 -7.07 -11.22
C SER A 206 6.20 -6.19 -10.28
N ASN A 207 7.47 -5.95 -10.59
CA ASN A 207 8.27 -5.01 -9.82
C ASN A 207 7.76 -3.58 -9.99
N ARG A 208 7.60 -2.89 -8.88
CA ARG A 208 7.14 -1.49 -8.83
C ARG A 208 8.29 -0.52 -8.60
N PHE A 209 9.26 -0.93 -7.83
CA PHE A 209 10.37 -0.10 -7.39
C PHE A 209 11.66 -0.45 -8.16
N GLY A 210 12.63 0.48 -8.23
CA GLY A 210 13.93 0.26 -8.88
C GLY A 210 14.84 -0.79 -8.22
N GLY A 211 14.28 -1.64 -7.36
CA GLY A 211 14.95 -2.78 -6.74
C GLY A 211 15.14 -3.95 -7.70
N ILE A 212 15.57 -5.07 -7.14
CA ILE A 212 15.85 -6.27 -7.92
C ILE A 212 14.56 -6.90 -8.43
N ASN A 213 14.48 -7.09 -9.76
CA ASN A 213 13.43 -7.88 -10.36
C ASN A 213 13.80 -9.37 -10.29
N PHE A 214 13.39 -10.06 -9.25
CA PHE A 214 13.68 -11.47 -9.05
C PHE A 214 13.13 -12.36 -10.16
N ALA A 215 12.00 -11.99 -10.76
CA ALA A 215 11.40 -12.75 -11.86
C ALA A 215 12.21 -12.65 -13.15
N ALA A 216 12.96 -11.56 -13.37
CA ALA A 216 13.75 -11.31 -14.56
C ALA A 216 15.24 -11.71 -14.43
N LEU A 217 15.63 -12.31 -13.31
CA LEU A 217 17.02 -12.77 -13.14
C LEU A 217 17.42 -13.80 -14.18
N ASN A 218 18.52 -13.53 -14.87
CA ASN A 218 19.04 -14.41 -15.90
C ASN A 218 19.49 -15.76 -15.28
N LYS A 219 19.13 -16.86 -15.95
CA LYS A 219 19.54 -18.21 -15.53
C LYS A 219 20.99 -18.55 -15.89
N LYS A 220 21.57 -17.84 -16.87
CA LYS A 220 22.85 -18.23 -17.50
C LYS A 220 24.06 -17.38 -17.07
N ASP A 221 23.85 -16.16 -16.58
CA ASP A 221 24.93 -15.22 -16.23
C ASP A 221 25.49 -15.40 -14.81
N GLY A 222 24.95 -16.35 -14.06
CA GLY A 222 25.38 -16.60 -12.68
C GLY A 222 24.77 -15.68 -11.62
N SER A 223 23.95 -14.70 -11.99
CA SER A 223 23.30 -13.78 -11.02
C SER A 223 22.50 -14.50 -9.95
N ARG A 224 21.83 -15.60 -10.31
CA ARG A 224 21.08 -16.43 -9.34
C ARG A 224 21.96 -17.12 -8.31
N LYS A 225 23.24 -17.37 -8.60
CA LYS A 225 24.18 -18.02 -7.68
C LYS A 225 24.63 -17.10 -6.53
N GLN A 226 24.34 -15.80 -6.64
CA GLN A 226 24.62 -14.85 -5.58
C GLN A 226 23.66 -14.98 -4.40
N PHE A 227 22.48 -15.58 -4.60
CA PHE A 227 21.49 -15.78 -3.55
C PHE A 227 21.88 -16.99 -2.69
N VAL A 228 21.86 -16.79 -1.39
CA VAL A 228 22.23 -17.78 -0.39
C VAL A 228 21.20 -17.83 0.74
N SER A 229 21.18 -18.92 1.48
CA SER A 229 20.37 -18.97 2.69
C SER A 229 20.90 -17.98 3.74
N ARG A 230 20.01 -17.24 4.40
CA ARG A 230 20.35 -16.41 5.58
C ARG A 230 20.61 -17.22 6.84
N PHE A 231 20.26 -18.49 6.82
CA PHE A 231 20.43 -19.39 7.97
C PHE A 231 21.73 -20.18 7.81
N LYS A 232 22.48 -20.32 8.91
CA LYS A 232 23.71 -21.12 8.94
C LYS A 232 23.37 -22.58 8.54
N ASN A 233 24.09 -23.10 7.56
CA ASN A 233 23.86 -24.43 6.97
C ASN A 233 22.47 -24.61 6.31
N GLY A 234 21.76 -23.54 6.07
CA GLY A 234 20.50 -23.57 5.35
C GLY A 234 20.68 -23.68 3.84
N VAL A 235 19.62 -24.05 3.17
CA VAL A 235 19.54 -24.14 1.71
C VAL A 235 18.42 -23.23 1.20
N LEU A 236 18.53 -22.81 -0.07
CA LEU A 236 17.40 -22.23 -0.78
C LEU A 236 16.68 -23.34 -1.51
N VAL A 237 15.35 -23.35 -1.40
CA VAL A 237 14.47 -24.28 -2.09
C VAL A 237 13.67 -23.49 -3.10
N GLU A 238 13.78 -23.84 -4.39
CA GLU A 238 12.93 -23.31 -5.46
C GLU A 238 11.79 -24.29 -5.69
N MET A 239 10.53 -23.80 -5.59
CA MET A 239 9.33 -24.55 -5.90
C MET A 239 8.54 -23.77 -6.94
N ASP A 240 8.19 -24.43 -8.05
CA ASP A 240 7.39 -23.83 -9.11
C ASP A 240 6.29 -24.80 -9.53
N PHE A 241 5.15 -24.27 -9.94
CA PHE A 241 4.07 -25.08 -10.49
C PHE A 241 4.33 -25.36 -11.96
N ASP A 242 4.34 -26.64 -12.33
CA ASP A 242 4.43 -27.04 -13.73
C ASP A 242 3.18 -26.60 -14.50
N ALA A 243 3.36 -25.64 -15.42
CA ALA A 243 2.34 -25.13 -16.33
C ALA A 243 1.01 -24.77 -15.63
N TYR A 244 1.07 -24.04 -14.52
CA TYR A 244 -0.07 -23.76 -13.63
C TYR A 244 -1.33 -23.30 -14.36
N HIS A 245 -1.22 -22.29 -15.25
CA HIS A 245 -2.38 -21.76 -15.97
C HIS A 245 -3.04 -22.78 -16.88
N LEU A 246 -2.25 -23.59 -17.57
CA LEU A 246 -2.75 -24.64 -18.47
C LEU A 246 -3.46 -25.75 -17.66
N ARG A 247 -2.96 -26.06 -16.47
CA ARG A 247 -3.62 -27.04 -15.58
C ARG A 247 -4.92 -26.48 -15.02
N LEU A 248 -4.97 -25.18 -14.68
CA LEU A 248 -6.24 -24.54 -14.29
C LEU A 248 -7.29 -24.53 -15.39
N ILE A 249 -6.87 -24.24 -16.64
CA ILE A 249 -7.78 -24.28 -17.79
C ILE A 249 -8.27 -25.71 -18.00
N ALA A 250 -7.35 -26.68 -17.97
CA ALA A 250 -7.69 -28.09 -18.12
C ALA A 250 -8.71 -28.57 -17.07
N ASP A 251 -8.51 -28.19 -15.82
CA ASP A 251 -9.46 -28.46 -14.73
C ASP A 251 -10.84 -27.87 -15.03
N LYS A 252 -10.89 -26.60 -15.44
CA LYS A 252 -12.15 -25.91 -15.80
C LYS A 252 -12.93 -26.59 -16.93
N ILE A 253 -12.25 -27.19 -17.89
CA ILE A 253 -12.85 -27.89 -19.03
C ILE A 253 -12.87 -29.43 -18.84
N SER A 254 -12.55 -29.91 -17.66
CA SER A 254 -12.48 -31.33 -17.31
C SER A 254 -11.53 -32.14 -18.23
N TYR A 255 -10.42 -31.52 -18.64
CA TYR A 255 -9.38 -32.16 -19.42
C TYR A 255 -8.23 -32.65 -18.54
N SER A 256 -7.74 -33.85 -18.79
CA SER A 256 -6.59 -34.44 -18.08
C SER A 256 -5.38 -34.52 -19.00
N PHE A 257 -4.29 -33.83 -18.64
CA PHE A 257 -3.04 -33.98 -19.37
C PHE A 257 -2.46 -35.39 -19.15
N PRO A 258 -1.84 -35.99 -20.19
CA PRO A 258 -1.06 -37.22 -20.06
C PRO A 258 0.06 -37.05 -19.02
N LYS A 259 0.62 -38.17 -18.56
CA LYS A 259 1.82 -38.14 -17.70
C LYS A 259 2.99 -37.51 -18.47
N GLY A 260 3.72 -36.60 -17.85
CA GLY A 260 4.85 -35.88 -18.43
C GLY A 260 4.72 -34.36 -18.31
N SER A 261 5.62 -33.63 -18.95
CA SER A 261 5.56 -32.17 -18.99
C SER A 261 4.38 -31.72 -19.86
N VAL A 262 3.56 -30.81 -19.32
CA VAL A 262 2.44 -30.22 -20.08
C VAL A 262 2.90 -29.55 -21.37
N HIS A 263 4.11 -29.00 -21.37
CA HIS A 263 4.71 -28.34 -22.55
C HIS A 263 5.10 -29.30 -23.67
N GLU A 264 5.23 -30.60 -23.37
CA GLU A 264 5.52 -31.61 -24.40
C GLU A 264 4.25 -32.08 -25.13
N HIS A 265 3.07 -31.70 -24.61
CA HIS A 265 1.77 -32.11 -25.15
C HIS A 265 1.01 -30.95 -25.81
N MET A 266 1.67 -29.80 -25.97
CA MET A 266 1.19 -28.63 -26.69
C MET A 266 1.98 -28.42 -28.01
#